data_cc69abed17b9c979f4033af53b470562
#
_entry.id   cc69abed17b9c979f4033af53b470562
#
_cell.length_a   1.000
_cell.length_b   1.000
_cell.length_c   1.000
_cell.angle_alpha   90.00
_cell.angle_beta   90.00
_cell.angle_gamma   90.00
#
_symmetry.space_group_name_H-M   'P 1'
#
loop_
_entity.id
_entity.type
_entity.pdbx_description
1 polymer ?
#
loop_
_entity_poly.entity_id
_entity_poly.type
_entity_poly.pdbx_seq_one_letter_code
_entity_poly.pdbx_strand_id
1 'polypeptide(L)'
;MKKLLFFFALCAFLLCGCSEFSTNFSSGLQKSNFFAMDTSIEFNIYGDASLLKEAQNVLTDLESEVSVTDPDSEIYKINQDGTGTLTGNAGNLMQEALEMCRRTDGALDISVYPIVRAWGFTTEEYQVPEETEIESLLPLVDYTKIQYDTATGNVSIPKGMTIDLGSIAKGYGGQLAAQLLREKGVTSALLNLGGNVQ
;
A
#
# COMPACT_ATOMS: atom_id res chain seq x y z
N MET A 1 58.22 -1.20 -41.84
CA MET A 1 57.26 -2.28 -41.53
C MET A 1 56.81 -2.33 -40.06
N LYS A 2 57.71 -2.23 -39.09
CA LYS A 2 57.31 -2.28 -37.65
C LYS A 2 56.42 -1.12 -37.19
N LYS A 3 56.58 0.10 -37.73
CA LYS A 3 55.70 1.25 -37.35
C LYS A 3 54.27 1.18 -37.95
N LEU A 4 54.12 0.51 -39.09
CA LEU A 4 52.82 0.32 -39.73
C LEU A 4 51.99 -0.76 -39.02
N LEU A 5 52.62 -1.80 -38.47
CA LEU A 5 51.98 -2.82 -37.67
C LEU A 5 51.47 -2.27 -36.33
N PHE A 6 52.20 -1.31 -35.73
CA PHE A 6 51.80 -0.68 -34.47
C PHE A 6 50.57 0.23 -34.64
N PHE A 7 50.46 0.89 -35.80
CA PHE A 7 49.30 1.73 -36.11
C PHE A 7 48.04 0.89 -36.38
N PHE A 8 48.18 -0.27 -37.02
CA PHE A 8 47.07 -1.20 -37.25
C PHE A 8 46.60 -1.87 -35.94
N ALA A 9 47.49 -2.20 -35.02
CA ALA A 9 47.17 -2.74 -33.71
C ALA A 9 46.45 -1.70 -32.81
N LEU A 10 46.84 -0.42 -32.89
CA LEU A 10 46.19 0.66 -32.13
C LEU A 10 44.78 0.99 -32.66
N CYS A 11 44.55 0.93 -33.98
CA CYS A 11 43.22 1.08 -34.58
C CYS A 11 42.28 -0.09 -34.29
N ALA A 12 42.80 -1.33 -34.16
CA ALA A 12 42.00 -2.50 -33.81
C ALA A 12 41.49 -2.43 -32.34
N PHE A 13 42.26 -1.79 -31.43
CA PHE A 13 41.83 -1.59 -30.03
C PHE A 13 40.76 -0.50 -29.88
N LEU A 14 40.67 0.43 -30.83
CA LEU A 14 39.63 1.49 -30.79
C LEU A 14 38.28 1.05 -31.38
N LEU A 15 38.20 -0.11 -32.01
CA LEU A 15 36.97 -0.67 -32.59
C LEU A 15 36.28 -1.71 -31.67
N CYS A 16 36.86 -2.05 -30.51
CA CYS A 16 36.33 -3.05 -29.58
C CYS A 16 35.60 -2.42 -28.39
N GLY A 17 35.01 -1.24 -28.54
CA GLY A 17 34.45 -0.45 -27.44
C GLY A 17 33.01 0.02 -27.62
N CYS A 18 32.14 -0.73 -28.32
CA CYS A 18 30.69 -0.53 -28.26
C CYS A 18 30.03 -1.90 -28.23
N SER A 19 30.15 -2.63 -27.11
CA SER A 19 29.08 -3.50 -26.74
C SER A 19 27.94 -2.56 -26.26
N GLU A 20 27.03 -2.27 -27.18
CA GLU A 20 25.74 -1.75 -26.78
C GLU A 20 25.19 -2.75 -25.78
N PHE A 21 25.23 -2.37 -24.49
CA PHE A 21 24.42 -2.99 -23.49
C PHE A 21 22.97 -2.52 -23.80
N SER A 22 22.37 -3.19 -24.83
CA SER A 22 20.94 -3.03 -25.12
C SER A 22 20.20 -3.62 -23.96
N THR A 23 20.01 -2.83 -22.91
CA THR A 23 18.84 -3.01 -22.07
C THR A 23 17.67 -2.75 -22.99
N ASN A 24 16.95 -3.80 -23.39
CA ASN A 24 15.64 -3.69 -24.00
C ASN A 24 14.68 -3.11 -22.95
N PHE A 25 14.88 -1.85 -22.60
CA PHE A 25 13.84 -1.08 -21.92
C PHE A 25 12.74 -0.88 -22.96
N SER A 26 11.66 -1.63 -22.81
CA SER A 26 10.41 -1.32 -23.49
C SER A 26 9.99 0.07 -23.02
N SER A 27 10.43 1.11 -23.71
CA SER A 27 10.19 2.52 -23.36
C SER A 27 8.76 2.98 -23.70
N GLY A 28 7.83 2.03 -23.90
CA GLY A 28 6.44 2.29 -24.22
C GLY A 28 5.55 2.39 -23.00
N LEU A 29 4.33 2.88 -23.23
CA LEU A 29 3.27 2.86 -22.23
C LEU A 29 2.88 1.41 -21.90
N GLN A 30 3.02 1.04 -20.64
CA GLN A 30 2.59 -0.25 -20.09
C GLN A 30 1.37 -0.04 -19.21
N LYS A 31 0.43 -0.98 -19.25
CA LYS A 31 -0.84 -0.90 -18.51
C LYS A 31 -1.11 -2.20 -17.75
N SER A 32 -1.67 -2.07 -16.56
CA SER A 32 -2.19 -3.19 -15.77
C SER A 32 -3.52 -2.79 -15.13
N ASN A 33 -4.47 -3.71 -15.17
CA ASN A 33 -5.73 -3.61 -14.42
C ASN A 33 -5.85 -4.84 -13.53
N PHE A 34 -6.17 -4.62 -12.27
CA PHE A 34 -6.35 -5.69 -11.29
C PHE A 34 -7.34 -5.25 -10.20
N PHE A 35 -7.80 -6.20 -9.40
CA PHE A 35 -8.67 -5.95 -8.25
C PHE A 35 -7.86 -6.15 -6.96
N ALA A 36 -7.86 -5.15 -6.08
CA ALA A 36 -7.30 -5.21 -4.73
C ALA A 36 -7.95 -4.12 -3.87
N MET A 37 -7.92 -4.28 -2.54
CA MET A 37 -8.50 -3.32 -1.59
C MET A 37 -9.96 -2.97 -1.90
N ASP A 38 -10.76 -3.99 -2.29
CA ASP A 38 -12.18 -3.90 -2.68
C ASP A 38 -12.46 -2.90 -3.82
N THR A 39 -11.51 -2.73 -4.74
CA THR A 39 -11.69 -1.81 -5.87
C THR A 39 -10.92 -2.25 -7.11
N SER A 40 -11.34 -1.72 -8.27
CA SER A 40 -10.57 -1.83 -9.51
C SER A 40 -9.41 -0.83 -9.48
N ILE A 41 -8.22 -1.31 -9.77
CA ILE A 41 -6.99 -0.53 -9.79
C ILE A 41 -6.42 -0.56 -11.20
N GLU A 42 -5.99 0.59 -11.70
CA GLU A 42 -5.35 0.75 -13.00
C GLU A 42 -4.00 1.43 -12.83
N PHE A 43 -2.95 0.79 -13.33
CA PHE A 43 -1.61 1.36 -13.40
C PHE A 43 -1.19 1.55 -14.86
N ASN A 44 -0.76 2.77 -15.18
CA ASN A 44 -0.20 3.14 -16.47
C ASN A 44 1.21 3.71 -16.21
N ILE A 45 2.26 3.10 -16.77
CA ILE A 45 3.64 3.54 -16.59
C ILE A 45 4.36 3.62 -17.94
N TYR A 46 5.32 4.52 -18.05
CA TYR A 46 6.32 4.49 -19.11
C TYR A 46 7.58 3.83 -18.55
N GLY A 47 7.84 2.57 -18.92
CA GLY A 47 8.96 1.80 -18.37
C GLY A 47 8.90 0.30 -18.70
N ASP A 48 9.58 -0.50 -17.89
CA ASP A 48 9.54 -1.95 -18.00
C ASP A 48 8.23 -2.52 -17.48
N ALA A 49 7.61 -3.42 -18.25
CA ALA A 49 6.34 -4.06 -17.89
C ALA A 49 6.43 -4.89 -16.59
N SER A 50 7.60 -5.41 -16.23
CA SER A 50 7.79 -6.16 -14.99
C SER A 50 7.51 -5.31 -13.75
N LEU A 51 7.76 -4.00 -13.81
CA LEU A 51 7.52 -3.06 -12.71
C LEU A 51 6.05 -2.92 -12.33
N LEU A 52 5.13 -3.19 -13.28
CA LEU A 52 3.69 -3.23 -12.99
C LEU A 52 3.37 -4.33 -11.97
N LYS A 53 3.99 -5.50 -12.11
CA LYS A 53 3.78 -6.60 -11.17
C LYS A 53 4.40 -6.30 -9.81
N GLU A 54 5.58 -5.69 -9.76
CA GLU A 54 6.21 -5.28 -8.50
C GLU A 54 5.35 -4.25 -7.78
N ALA A 55 4.84 -3.23 -8.49
CA ALA A 55 3.94 -2.22 -7.92
C ALA A 55 2.59 -2.81 -7.47
N GLN A 56 2.03 -3.79 -8.20
CA GLN A 56 0.84 -4.51 -7.80
C GLN A 56 1.08 -5.28 -6.50
N ASN A 57 2.21 -5.99 -6.39
CA ASN A 57 2.53 -6.77 -5.18
C ASN A 57 2.58 -5.88 -3.94
N VAL A 58 3.10 -4.65 -4.04
CA VAL A 58 3.09 -3.70 -2.91
C VAL A 58 1.68 -3.49 -2.34
N LEU A 59 0.66 -3.41 -3.20
CA LEU A 59 -0.72 -3.22 -2.75
C LEU A 59 -1.32 -4.50 -2.18
N THR A 60 -1.10 -5.65 -2.84
CA THR A 60 -1.64 -6.93 -2.38
C THR A 60 -0.99 -7.38 -1.08
N ASP A 61 0.31 -7.10 -0.90
CA ASP A 61 1.02 -7.41 0.35
C ASP A 61 0.48 -6.54 1.48
N LEU A 62 0.33 -5.21 1.25
CA LEU A 62 -0.28 -4.32 2.24
C LEU A 62 -1.71 -4.73 2.59
N GLU A 63 -2.54 -5.10 1.60
CA GLU A 63 -3.91 -5.59 1.84
C GLU A 63 -3.91 -6.81 2.75
N SER A 64 -3.03 -7.79 2.50
CA SER A 64 -2.91 -8.99 3.33
C SER A 64 -2.50 -8.69 4.77
N GLU A 65 -1.67 -7.65 4.99
CA GLU A 65 -1.25 -7.23 6.32
C GLU A 65 -2.38 -6.55 7.12
N VAL A 66 -3.25 -5.76 6.45
CA VAL A 66 -4.19 -4.85 7.11
C VAL A 66 -5.67 -5.19 6.91
N SER A 67 -5.99 -6.27 6.22
CA SER A 67 -7.38 -6.71 6.01
C SER A 67 -8.11 -6.94 7.33
N VAL A 68 -9.35 -6.45 7.42
CA VAL A 68 -10.22 -6.70 8.57
C VAL A 68 -11.02 -7.99 8.45
N THR A 69 -10.95 -8.66 7.29
CA THR A 69 -11.69 -9.88 6.96
C THR A 69 -10.82 -11.11 6.78
N ASP A 70 -9.52 -10.93 6.50
CA ASP A 70 -8.57 -12.04 6.35
C ASP A 70 -8.05 -12.49 7.74
N PRO A 71 -8.30 -13.74 8.16
CA PRO A 71 -7.85 -14.25 9.46
C PRO A 71 -6.32 -14.26 9.63
N ASP A 72 -5.57 -14.22 8.55
CA ASP A 72 -4.11 -14.22 8.59
C ASP A 72 -3.51 -12.82 8.80
N SER A 73 -4.32 -11.77 8.58
CA SER A 73 -3.89 -10.37 8.71
C SER A 73 -3.59 -10.00 10.17
N GLU A 74 -2.65 -9.06 10.34
CA GLU A 74 -2.29 -8.52 11.66
C GLU A 74 -3.46 -7.74 12.28
N ILE A 75 -4.19 -6.94 11.49
CA ILE A 75 -5.35 -6.15 11.96
C ILE A 75 -6.52 -7.05 12.35
N TYR A 76 -6.80 -8.11 11.59
CA TYR A 76 -7.84 -9.06 11.98
C TYR A 76 -7.54 -9.68 13.35
N LYS A 77 -6.30 -10.14 13.57
CA LYS A 77 -5.87 -10.75 14.86
C LYS A 77 -5.99 -9.75 16.01
N ILE A 78 -5.55 -8.50 15.80
CA ILE A 78 -5.72 -7.44 16.83
C ILE A 78 -7.21 -7.22 17.15
N ASN A 79 -8.07 -7.21 16.13
CA ASN A 79 -9.50 -7.06 16.32
C ASN A 79 -10.15 -8.23 17.08
N GLN A 80 -9.58 -9.45 17.00
CA GLN A 80 -10.06 -10.60 17.77
C GLN A 80 -9.53 -10.60 19.21
N ASP A 81 -8.24 -10.32 19.39
CA ASP A 81 -7.53 -10.54 20.65
C ASP A 81 -7.45 -9.27 21.52
N GLY A 82 -7.73 -8.10 20.93
CA GLY A 82 -7.58 -6.79 21.58
C GLY A 82 -6.12 -6.33 21.69
N THR A 83 -5.18 -7.16 21.28
CA THR A 83 -3.74 -6.86 21.31
C THR A 83 -3.02 -7.57 20.17
N GLY A 84 -1.87 -7.04 19.76
CA GLY A 84 -1.02 -7.65 18.74
C GLY A 84 0.21 -6.82 18.44
N THR A 85 0.93 -7.21 17.41
CA THR A 85 2.11 -6.47 16.94
C THR A 85 1.96 -6.22 15.45
N LEU A 86 2.11 -4.98 15.03
CA LEU A 86 2.15 -4.58 13.64
C LEU A 86 3.61 -4.48 13.19
N THR A 87 3.90 -4.98 12.00
CA THR A 87 5.24 -4.96 11.42
C THR A 87 5.25 -4.21 10.09
N GLY A 88 6.45 -3.84 9.60
CA GLY A 88 6.63 -3.30 8.26
C GLY A 88 5.68 -2.16 7.88
N ASN A 89 4.96 -2.33 6.78
CA ASN A 89 4.05 -1.32 6.25
C ASN A 89 2.78 -1.16 7.08
N ALA A 90 2.27 -2.23 7.69
CA ALA A 90 1.12 -2.15 8.59
C ALA A 90 1.41 -1.27 9.81
N GLY A 91 2.60 -1.39 10.41
CA GLY A 91 3.04 -0.54 11.52
C GLY A 91 3.17 0.94 11.13
N ASN A 92 3.77 1.20 9.98
CA ASN A 92 3.90 2.57 9.45
C ASN A 92 2.52 3.17 9.13
N LEU A 93 1.63 2.39 8.51
CA LEU A 93 0.27 2.82 8.21
C LEU A 93 -0.52 3.13 9.48
N MET A 94 -0.39 2.31 10.55
CA MET A 94 -1.02 2.57 11.84
C MET A 94 -0.55 3.90 12.43
N GLN A 95 0.74 4.18 12.39
CA GLN A 95 1.28 5.45 12.86
C GLN A 95 0.68 6.64 12.09
N GLU A 96 0.63 6.56 10.76
CA GLU A 96 0.04 7.60 9.93
C GLU A 96 -1.46 7.74 10.17
N ALA A 97 -2.19 6.63 10.37
CA ALA A 97 -3.60 6.63 10.67
C ALA A 97 -3.93 7.39 11.98
N LEU A 98 -3.21 7.08 13.05
CA LEU A 98 -3.37 7.76 14.34
C LEU A 98 -2.98 9.25 14.26
N GLU A 99 -1.95 9.57 13.47
CA GLU A 99 -1.59 10.97 13.19
C GLU A 99 -2.72 11.70 12.45
N MET A 100 -3.34 11.06 11.47
CA MET A 100 -4.47 11.65 10.73
C MET A 100 -5.71 11.78 11.61
N CYS A 101 -6.03 10.81 12.46
CA CYS A 101 -7.09 10.94 13.45
C CYS A 101 -6.87 12.18 14.34
N ARG A 102 -5.64 12.37 14.82
CA ARG A 102 -5.29 13.52 15.66
C ARG A 102 -5.35 14.84 14.90
N ARG A 103 -4.84 14.91 13.67
CA ARG A 103 -4.83 16.12 12.82
C ARG A 103 -6.22 16.57 12.40
N THR A 104 -7.15 15.64 12.30
CA THR A 104 -8.55 15.91 11.93
C THR A 104 -9.45 16.09 13.15
N ASP A 105 -8.87 16.12 14.36
CA ASP A 105 -9.62 16.21 15.63
C ASP A 105 -10.73 15.13 15.75
N GLY A 106 -10.40 13.91 15.29
CA GLY A 106 -11.30 12.76 15.31
C GLY A 106 -12.36 12.73 14.19
N ALA A 107 -12.32 13.65 13.22
CA ALA A 107 -13.19 13.56 12.03
C ALA A 107 -12.86 12.30 11.18
N LEU A 108 -11.60 11.88 11.17
CA LEU A 108 -11.19 10.52 10.82
C LEU A 108 -11.00 9.74 12.14
N ASP A 109 -11.64 8.60 12.28
CA ASP A 109 -11.44 7.70 13.41
C ASP A 109 -11.37 6.25 12.92
N ILE A 110 -10.20 5.63 13.07
CA ILE A 110 -9.97 4.25 12.62
C ILE A 110 -10.65 3.20 13.51
N SER A 111 -11.18 3.58 14.67
CA SER A 111 -11.97 2.68 15.53
C SER A 111 -13.45 2.61 15.15
N VAL A 112 -13.86 3.22 14.04
CA VAL A 112 -15.24 3.22 13.52
C VAL A 112 -15.70 1.84 13.02
N TYR A 113 -14.82 0.84 12.97
CA TYR A 113 -15.10 -0.47 12.37
C TYR A 113 -16.33 -1.19 12.93
N PRO A 114 -16.70 -1.13 14.21
CA PRO A 114 -17.95 -1.71 14.70
C PRO A 114 -19.18 -1.18 13.96
N ILE A 115 -19.19 0.11 13.63
CA ILE A 115 -20.28 0.75 12.86
C ILE A 115 -20.24 0.31 11.40
N VAL A 116 -19.04 0.26 10.78
CA VAL A 116 -18.87 -0.23 9.40
C VAL A 116 -19.43 -1.65 9.24
N ARG A 117 -19.20 -2.51 10.23
CA ARG A 117 -19.75 -3.88 10.26
C ARG A 117 -21.28 -3.89 10.40
N ALA A 118 -21.85 -3.02 11.22
CA ALA A 118 -23.31 -2.92 11.38
C ALA A 118 -24.01 -2.57 10.05
N TRP A 119 -23.37 -1.81 9.17
CA TRP A 119 -23.85 -1.54 7.81
C TRP A 119 -23.66 -2.70 6.84
N GLY A 120 -22.90 -3.73 7.21
CA GLY A 120 -22.63 -4.91 6.39
C GLY A 120 -21.58 -4.71 5.30
N PHE A 121 -20.79 -3.63 5.34
CA PHE A 121 -19.80 -3.34 4.28
C PHE A 121 -18.69 -4.39 4.16
N THR A 122 -18.39 -5.12 5.23
CA THR A 122 -17.34 -6.15 5.25
C THR A 122 -17.89 -7.58 5.34
N THR A 123 -19.22 -7.75 5.31
CA THR A 123 -19.90 -9.07 5.36
C THR A 123 -20.68 -9.37 4.09
N GLU A 124 -20.77 -8.40 3.15
CA GLU A 124 -21.63 -8.43 1.95
C GLU A 124 -23.14 -8.53 2.27
N GLU A 125 -23.51 -8.45 3.53
CA GLU A 125 -24.90 -8.45 4.02
C GLU A 125 -25.33 -7.00 4.29
N TYR A 126 -25.41 -6.19 3.24
CA TYR A 126 -25.74 -4.78 3.33
C TYR A 126 -27.10 -4.53 3.97
N GLN A 127 -27.12 -3.69 5.00
CA GLN A 127 -28.34 -3.28 5.71
C GLN A 127 -28.22 -1.84 6.20
N VAL A 128 -29.35 -1.26 6.54
CA VAL A 128 -29.41 0.00 7.29
C VAL A 128 -29.61 -0.37 8.75
N PRO A 129 -28.62 -0.16 9.63
CA PRO A 129 -28.78 -0.49 11.05
C PRO A 129 -29.78 0.44 11.71
N GLU A 130 -30.44 -0.07 12.76
CA GLU A 130 -31.33 0.74 13.59
C GLU A 130 -30.54 1.81 14.37
N GLU A 131 -31.16 2.98 14.62
CA GLU A 131 -30.51 4.08 15.34
C GLU A 131 -30.01 3.64 16.73
N THR A 132 -30.78 2.83 17.45
CA THR A 132 -30.39 2.28 18.74
C THR A 132 -29.20 1.34 18.69
N GLU A 133 -29.00 0.62 17.56
CA GLU A 133 -27.83 -0.19 17.33
C GLU A 133 -26.59 0.71 17.17
N ILE A 134 -26.68 1.74 16.32
CA ILE A 134 -25.59 2.71 16.16
C ILE A 134 -25.24 3.39 17.47
N GLU A 135 -26.24 3.87 18.24
CA GLU A 135 -26.03 4.50 19.54
C GLU A 135 -25.28 3.57 20.52
N SER A 136 -25.57 2.27 20.48
CA SER A 136 -24.90 1.28 21.32
C SER A 136 -23.42 1.04 20.94
N LEU A 137 -23.05 1.29 19.68
CA LEU A 137 -21.69 1.11 19.14
C LEU A 137 -20.82 2.38 19.28
N LEU A 138 -21.43 3.57 19.34
CA LEU A 138 -20.69 4.84 19.46
C LEU A 138 -19.66 4.87 20.60
N PRO A 139 -19.93 4.31 21.81
CA PRO A 139 -18.94 4.27 22.90
C PRO A 139 -17.66 3.48 22.58
N LEU A 140 -17.69 2.64 21.53
CA LEU A 140 -16.54 1.87 21.07
C LEU A 140 -15.67 2.64 20.06
N VAL A 141 -16.14 3.81 19.60
CA VAL A 141 -15.44 4.65 18.62
C VAL A 141 -14.72 5.78 19.34
N ASP A 142 -13.42 5.61 19.53
CA ASP A 142 -12.57 6.60 20.19
C ASP A 142 -11.08 6.23 19.94
N TYR A 143 -10.49 6.75 18.88
CA TYR A 143 -9.09 6.46 18.53
C TYR A 143 -8.10 6.82 19.65
N THR A 144 -8.46 7.73 20.57
CA THR A 144 -7.55 8.14 21.65
C THR A 144 -7.31 7.03 22.67
N LYS A 145 -8.13 5.98 22.67
CA LYS A 145 -7.97 4.79 23.51
C LYS A 145 -7.09 3.71 22.90
N ILE A 146 -6.71 3.84 21.63
CA ILE A 146 -5.77 2.93 20.97
C ILE A 146 -4.36 3.21 21.51
N GLN A 147 -3.73 2.19 22.08
CA GLN A 147 -2.34 2.26 22.50
C GLN A 147 -1.47 1.66 21.40
N TYR A 148 -0.54 2.43 20.87
CA TYR A 148 0.41 1.99 19.87
C TYR A 148 1.82 2.42 20.24
N ASP A 149 2.71 1.46 20.41
CA ASP A 149 4.13 1.69 20.64
C ASP A 149 4.90 1.59 19.32
N THR A 150 5.32 2.72 18.78
CA THR A 150 6.03 2.80 17.50
C THR A 150 7.41 2.15 17.52
N ALA A 151 8.02 1.95 18.72
CA ALA A 151 9.32 1.31 18.83
C ALA A 151 9.23 -0.22 18.73
N THR A 152 8.14 -0.79 19.24
CA THR A 152 7.95 -2.25 19.29
C THR A 152 6.90 -2.77 18.32
N GLY A 153 6.06 -1.87 17.78
CA GLY A 153 4.89 -2.21 16.96
C GLY A 153 3.69 -2.73 17.75
N ASN A 154 3.80 -2.77 19.09
CA ASN A 154 2.73 -3.31 19.93
C ASN A 154 1.49 -2.42 19.89
N VAL A 155 0.32 -3.05 19.66
CA VAL A 155 -1.00 -2.44 19.69
C VAL A 155 -1.82 -3.04 20.82
N SER A 156 -2.59 -2.20 21.51
CA SER A 156 -3.63 -2.63 22.45
C SER A 156 -4.86 -1.75 22.26
N ILE A 157 -6.03 -2.37 22.18
CA ILE A 157 -7.34 -1.70 22.06
C ILE A 157 -8.27 -2.16 23.17
N PRO A 158 -9.19 -1.29 23.65
CA PRO A 158 -10.19 -1.66 24.67
C PRO A 158 -11.09 -2.81 24.20
N LYS A 159 -11.60 -3.56 25.16
CA LYS A 159 -12.54 -4.65 24.89
C LYS A 159 -13.77 -4.14 24.10
N GLY A 160 -14.06 -4.80 23.01
CA GLY A 160 -15.18 -4.49 22.10
C GLY A 160 -14.86 -3.46 21.03
N MET A 161 -13.80 -2.67 21.19
CA MET A 161 -13.28 -1.84 20.12
C MET A 161 -12.71 -2.72 19.01
N THR A 162 -12.88 -2.30 17.77
CA THR A 162 -12.21 -2.87 16.60
C THR A 162 -11.77 -1.74 15.66
N ILE A 163 -10.72 -1.96 14.90
CA ILE A 163 -10.09 -0.94 14.05
C ILE A 163 -10.08 -1.35 12.59
N ASP A 164 -10.10 -0.34 11.71
CA ASP A 164 -10.01 -0.48 10.26
C ASP A 164 -9.13 0.63 9.67
N LEU A 165 -8.12 0.26 8.89
CA LEU A 165 -7.22 1.18 8.22
C LEU A 165 -7.62 1.48 6.77
N GLY A 166 -8.72 0.91 6.27
CA GLY A 166 -9.16 1.00 4.88
C GLY A 166 -9.36 2.43 4.36
N SER A 167 -9.72 3.37 5.25
CA SER A 167 -9.90 4.78 4.91
C SER A 167 -8.64 5.46 4.38
N ILE A 168 -7.46 5.00 4.77
CA ILE A 168 -6.17 5.58 4.36
C ILE A 168 -5.28 4.58 3.60
N ALA A 169 -5.56 3.27 3.69
CA ALA A 169 -4.72 2.22 3.11
C ALA A 169 -4.51 2.38 1.59
N LYS A 170 -5.55 2.80 0.85
CA LYS A 170 -5.43 3.02 -0.61
C LYS A 170 -4.45 4.15 -0.93
N GLY A 171 -4.53 5.27 -0.22
CA GLY A 171 -3.61 6.40 -0.41
C GLY A 171 -2.17 6.02 -0.07
N TYR A 172 -1.99 5.33 1.05
CA TYR A 172 -0.68 4.86 1.50
C TYR A 172 -0.07 3.83 0.53
N GLY A 173 -0.84 2.83 0.13
CA GLY A 173 -0.41 1.83 -0.85
C GLY A 173 -0.02 2.45 -2.21
N GLY A 174 -0.81 3.42 -2.69
CA GLY A 174 -0.48 4.19 -3.89
C GLY A 174 0.84 4.95 -3.74
N GLN A 175 1.09 5.57 -2.58
CA GLN A 175 2.36 6.24 -2.29
C GLN A 175 3.54 5.25 -2.32
N LEU A 176 3.41 4.07 -1.70
CA LEU A 176 4.43 3.03 -1.73
C LEU A 176 4.72 2.55 -3.16
N ALA A 177 3.67 2.28 -3.95
CA ALA A 177 3.81 1.87 -5.34
C ALA A 177 4.49 2.96 -6.19
N ALA A 178 4.10 4.24 -6.00
CA ALA A 178 4.72 5.36 -6.69
C ALA A 178 6.19 5.55 -6.28
N GLN A 179 6.52 5.33 -5.02
CA GLN A 179 7.90 5.39 -4.52
C GLN A 179 8.74 4.28 -5.16
N LEU A 180 8.28 3.04 -5.14
CA LEU A 180 8.96 1.90 -5.80
C LEU A 180 9.24 2.21 -7.28
N LEU A 181 8.23 2.69 -8.01
CA LEU A 181 8.39 3.02 -9.43
C LEU A 181 9.44 4.12 -9.65
N ARG A 182 9.48 5.16 -8.82
CA ARG A 182 10.51 6.22 -8.90
C ARG A 182 11.92 5.67 -8.62
N GLU A 183 12.08 4.83 -7.59
CA GLU A 183 13.36 4.20 -7.24
C GLU A 183 13.87 3.29 -8.35
N LYS A 184 12.96 2.69 -9.14
CA LYS A 184 13.25 1.89 -10.33
C LYS A 184 13.45 2.73 -11.61
N GLY A 185 13.41 4.07 -11.50
CA GLY A 185 13.69 4.98 -12.62
C GLY A 185 12.49 5.30 -13.51
N VAL A 186 11.27 4.94 -13.12
CA VAL A 186 10.04 5.38 -13.82
C VAL A 186 9.83 6.87 -13.57
N THR A 187 9.78 7.65 -14.65
CA THR A 187 9.61 9.11 -14.60
C THR A 187 8.20 9.57 -14.96
N SER A 188 7.37 8.68 -15.49
CA SER A 188 5.99 8.98 -15.86
C SER A 188 5.10 7.78 -15.53
N ALA A 189 4.13 8.01 -14.65
CA ALA A 189 3.15 7.02 -14.23
C ALA A 189 1.83 7.70 -13.90
N LEU A 190 0.74 6.94 -14.01
CA LEU A 190 -0.58 7.28 -13.50
C LEU A 190 -1.11 6.04 -12.79
N LEU A 191 -1.38 6.18 -11.49
CA LEU A 191 -1.88 5.13 -10.63
C LEU A 191 -3.29 5.52 -10.18
N ASN A 192 -4.30 4.77 -10.61
CA ASN A 192 -5.69 4.96 -10.21
C ASN A 192 -6.13 3.80 -9.29
N LEU A 193 -6.40 4.11 -8.04
CA LEU A 193 -6.79 3.17 -7.00
C LEU A 193 -8.25 3.44 -6.60
N GLY A 194 -9.19 3.01 -7.44
CA GLY A 194 -10.62 3.17 -7.16
C GLY A 194 -11.07 4.63 -7.06
N GLY A 195 -10.49 5.52 -7.89
CA GLY A 195 -10.77 6.96 -7.90
C GLY A 195 -9.76 7.81 -7.15
N ASN A 196 -8.89 7.22 -6.31
CA ASN A 196 -7.70 7.90 -5.80
C ASN A 196 -6.61 7.82 -6.87
N VAL A 197 -6.23 8.97 -7.43
CA VAL A 197 -5.31 9.06 -8.58
C VAL A 197 -4.02 9.76 -8.15
N GLN A 198 -2.89 9.13 -8.48
CA GLN A 198 -1.53 9.64 -8.24
C GLN A 198 -0.72 9.66 -9.54
#